data_96e2a9ded716df978544ac88fc7793f7
#
_entry.id   96e2a9ded716df978544ac88fc7793f7
#
_cell.length_a   1.000
_cell.length_b   1.000
_cell.length_c   1.000
_cell.angle_alpha   90.00
_cell.angle_beta   90.00
_cell.angle_gamma   90.00
#
_symmetry.space_group_name_H-M   'P 1'
#
loop_
_entity.id
_entity.type
_entity.pdbx_description
1 polymer ?
#
loop_
_entity_poly.entity_id
_entity_poly.type
_entity_poly.pdbx_seq_one_letter_code
_entity_poly.pdbx_strand_id
1 'polypeptide(L)'
;MGASIAVAMTQLGVPIKIMDSNSAALKNGLARIEKMFASLEKRLDSREKEKSLEIANRRKLIDPVSKYDDLKNVDLVIEAVNEDIEVKKSVLQSLDKICQPQTIIATNTSSLSITQLASFTNGPKQIIGRHFFNPAHIM
;
A
#
# COMPACT_ATOMS: atom_id res chain seq x y z
N MET A 1 0.94 -8.87 1.47
CA MET A 1 0.78 -7.80 2.49
C MET A 1 0.15 -6.54 1.90
N GLY A 2 0.65 -5.95 0.81
CA GLY A 2 0.17 -4.68 0.24
C GLY A 2 -1.34 -4.59 0.02
N ALA A 3 -1.97 -5.63 -0.54
CA ALA A 3 -3.43 -5.68 -0.72
C ALA A 3 -4.21 -5.54 0.61
N SER A 4 -3.74 -6.17 1.68
CA SER A 4 -4.35 -6.10 3.01
C SER A 4 -4.19 -4.70 3.63
N ILE A 5 -3.04 -4.08 3.45
CA ILE A 5 -2.76 -2.70 3.87
C ILE A 5 -3.67 -1.74 3.11
N ALA A 6 -3.81 -1.90 1.78
CA ALA A 6 -4.68 -1.05 0.97
C ALA A 6 -6.12 -1.09 1.48
N VAL A 7 -6.68 -2.29 1.74
CA VAL A 7 -8.04 -2.41 2.29
C VAL A 7 -8.15 -1.76 3.68
N ALA A 8 -7.15 -1.93 4.54
CA ALA A 8 -7.13 -1.29 5.87
C ALA A 8 -7.16 0.25 5.76
N MET A 9 -6.34 0.82 4.88
CA MET A 9 -6.26 2.27 4.70
C MET A 9 -7.56 2.87 4.12
N THR A 10 -8.33 2.13 3.32
CA THR A 10 -9.64 2.62 2.85
C THR A 10 -10.65 2.87 3.98
N GLN A 11 -10.46 2.26 5.16
CA GLN A 11 -11.30 2.51 6.35
C GLN A 11 -11.18 3.95 6.85
N LEU A 12 -10.04 4.59 6.54
CA LEU A 12 -9.77 6.00 6.89
C LEU A 12 -10.30 6.99 5.85
N GLY A 13 -10.94 6.50 4.78
CA GLY A 13 -11.43 7.35 3.69
C GLY A 13 -10.31 7.91 2.80
N VAL A 14 -9.10 7.37 2.88
CA VAL A 14 -7.93 7.88 2.15
C VAL A 14 -7.87 7.28 0.75
N PRO A 15 -7.72 8.10 -0.32
CA PRO A 15 -7.45 7.61 -1.67
C PRO A 15 -6.11 6.89 -1.74
N ILE A 16 -6.07 5.76 -2.44
CA ILE A 16 -4.92 4.86 -2.47
C ILE A 16 -4.55 4.54 -3.90
N LYS A 17 -3.30 4.76 -4.25
CA LYS A 17 -2.70 4.21 -5.45
C LYS A 17 -2.01 2.89 -5.10
N ILE A 18 -2.31 1.84 -5.86
CA ILE A 18 -1.66 0.54 -5.70
C ILE A 18 -0.85 0.21 -6.94
N MET A 19 0.40 -0.15 -6.72
CA MET A 19 1.35 -0.44 -7.77
C MET A 19 2.09 -1.75 -7.51
N ASP A 20 2.37 -2.48 -8.56
CA ASP A 20 3.35 -3.57 -8.58
C ASP A 20 4.11 -3.49 -9.91
N SER A 21 5.41 -3.74 -9.90
CA SER A 21 6.24 -3.76 -11.11
C SER A 21 5.87 -4.91 -12.05
N ASN A 22 5.23 -5.95 -11.52
CA ASN A 22 4.71 -7.09 -12.27
C ASN A 22 3.19 -6.97 -12.45
N SER A 23 2.73 -6.82 -13.69
CA SER A 23 1.31 -6.65 -14.02
C SER A 23 0.44 -7.83 -13.57
N ALA A 24 0.95 -9.07 -13.62
CA ALA A 24 0.24 -10.24 -13.12
C ALA A 24 0.12 -10.22 -11.59
N ALA A 25 1.16 -9.77 -10.89
CA ALA A 25 1.13 -9.60 -9.43
C ALA A 25 0.14 -8.50 -9.03
N LEU A 26 0.11 -7.37 -9.75
CA LEU A 26 -0.88 -6.32 -9.55
C LEU A 26 -2.31 -6.87 -9.72
N LYS A 27 -2.59 -7.57 -10.81
CA LYS A 27 -3.90 -8.20 -11.07
C LYS A 27 -4.30 -9.16 -9.94
N ASN A 28 -3.38 -9.99 -9.48
CA ASN A 28 -3.61 -10.89 -8.35
C ASN A 28 -3.86 -10.13 -7.04
N GLY A 29 -3.14 -9.03 -6.82
CA GLY A 29 -3.35 -8.13 -5.69
C GLY A 29 -4.76 -7.54 -5.68
N LEU A 30 -5.21 -7.02 -6.81
CA LEU A 30 -6.56 -6.47 -6.99
C LEU A 30 -7.64 -7.54 -6.77
N ALA A 31 -7.46 -8.76 -7.28
CA ALA A 31 -8.39 -9.87 -7.04
C ALA A 31 -8.49 -10.25 -5.56
N ARG A 32 -7.38 -10.15 -4.80
CA ARG A 32 -7.38 -10.34 -3.34
C ARG A 32 -8.14 -9.22 -2.63
N ILE A 33 -7.97 -7.97 -3.05
CA ILE A 33 -8.70 -6.82 -2.53
C ILE A 33 -10.21 -7.02 -2.70
N GLU A 34 -10.66 -7.41 -3.89
CA GLU A 34 -12.08 -7.68 -4.16
C GLU A 34 -12.64 -8.80 -3.28
N LYS A 35 -11.88 -9.88 -3.07
CA LYS A 35 -12.29 -10.96 -2.15
C LYS A 35 -12.42 -10.46 -0.70
N MET A 36 -11.55 -9.56 -0.25
CA MET A 36 -11.64 -8.98 1.09
C MET A 36 -12.90 -8.12 1.22
N PHE A 37 -13.19 -7.26 0.25
CA PHE A 37 -14.43 -6.46 0.25
C PHE A 37 -15.68 -7.33 0.19
N ALA A 38 -15.71 -8.35 -0.67
CA ALA A 38 -16.81 -9.30 -0.73
C ALA A 38 -17.02 -10.06 0.59
N SER A 39 -15.94 -10.37 1.32
CA SER A 39 -16.02 -10.98 2.64
C SER A 39 -16.60 -10.00 3.69
N LEU A 40 -16.27 -8.72 3.61
CA LEU A 40 -16.85 -7.69 4.49
C LEU A 40 -18.35 -7.55 4.22
N GLU A 41 -18.77 -7.51 2.96
CA GLU A 41 -20.19 -7.43 2.55
C GLU A 41 -21.00 -8.62 3.02
N LYS A 42 -20.46 -9.84 2.90
CA LYS A 42 -21.13 -11.08 3.35
C LYS A 42 -21.43 -11.13 4.86
N ARG A 43 -20.74 -10.31 5.65
CA ARG A 43 -20.96 -10.22 7.10
C ARG A 43 -22.06 -9.23 7.47
N LEU A 44 -22.56 -8.46 6.50
CA LEU A 44 -23.65 -7.50 6.70
C LEU A 44 -25.01 -8.20 6.64
N ASP A 45 -25.91 -7.81 7.53
CA ASP A 45 -27.33 -8.17 7.44
C ASP A 45 -27.97 -7.36 6.28
N SER A 46 -29.01 -7.91 5.67
CA SER A 46 -29.81 -7.26 4.60
C SER A 46 -30.36 -5.88 4.99
N ARG A 47 -30.44 -5.58 6.29
CA ARG A 47 -30.87 -4.29 6.87
C ARG A 47 -29.77 -3.23 6.93
N GLU A 48 -28.50 -3.61 6.72
CA GLU A 48 -27.34 -2.71 6.86
C GLU A 48 -26.96 -2.05 5.51
N LYS A 49 -27.94 -1.44 4.83
CA LYS A 49 -27.75 -0.80 3.51
C LYS A 49 -26.71 0.34 3.55
N GLU A 50 -26.61 1.09 4.63
CA GLU A 50 -25.63 2.16 4.80
C GLU A 50 -24.21 1.62 4.81
N LYS A 51 -23.95 0.55 5.52
CA LYS A 51 -22.64 -0.11 5.57
C LYS A 51 -22.26 -0.72 4.21
N SER A 52 -23.22 -1.24 3.47
CA SER A 52 -22.98 -1.73 2.10
C SER A 52 -22.57 -0.60 1.17
N LEU A 53 -23.21 0.56 1.26
CA LEU A 53 -22.83 1.75 0.51
C LEU A 53 -21.44 2.27 0.91
N GLU A 54 -21.12 2.26 2.19
CA GLU A 54 -19.79 2.62 2.70
C GLU A 54 -18.71 1.72 2.09
N ILE A 55 -18.90 0.38 2.08
CA ILE A 55 -17.94 -0.55 1.47
C ILE A 55 -17.79 -0.28 -0.03
N ALA A 56 -18.88 -0.03 -0.75
CA ALA A 56 -18.82 0.32 -2.16
C ALA A 56 -18.04 1.63 -2.42
N ASN A 57 -18.18 2.63 -1.56
CA ASN A 57 -17.42 3.87 -1.65
C ASN A 57 -15.94 3.64 -1.33
N ARG A 58 -15.61 2.79 -0.37
CA ARG A 58 -14.22 2.42 -0.05
C ARG A 58 -13.51 1.74 -1.21
N ARG A 59 -14.19 0.89 -1.99
CA ARG A 59 -13.63 0.31 -3.22
C ARG A 59 -13.17 1.36 -4.21
N LYS A 60 -13.93 2.44 -4.38
CA LYS A 60 -13.63 3.54 -5.32
C LYS A 60 -12.37 4.32 -4.93
N LEU A 61 -11.90 4.19 -3.70
CA LEU A 61 -10.67 4.84 -3.23
C LEU A 61 -9.40 4.15 -3.75
N ILE A 62 -9.50 2.96 -4.32
CA ILE A 62 -8.34 2.18 -4.80
C ILE A 62 -8.16 2.43 -6.29
N ASP A 63 -7.03 3.03 -6.64
CA ASP A 63 -6.60 3.36 -7.99
C ASP A 63 -5.35 2.53 -8.36
N PRO A 64 -5.48 1.49 -9.21
CA PRO A 64 -4.33 0.74 -9.70
C PRO A 64 -3.53 1.57 -10.69
N VAL A 65 -2.23 1.68 -10.45
CA VAL A 65 -1.29 2.41 -11.33
C VAL A 65 -0.15 1.49 -11.77
N SER A 66 0.48 1.83 -12.91
CA SER A 66 1.52 0.97 -13.52
C SER A 66 2.90 1.62 -13.60
N LYS A 67 3.01 2.92 -13.32
CA LYS A 67 4.26 3.67 -13.43
C LYS A 67 4.60 4.35 -12.12
N TYR A 68 5.89 4.43 -11.82
CA TYR A 68 6.37 5.19 -10.67
C TYR A 68 5.96 6.66 -10.74
N ASP A 69 5.94 7.27 -11.93
CA ASP A 69 5.53 8.67 -12.13
C ASP A 69 4.11 8.98 -11.63
N ASP A 70 3.23 7.97 -11.58
CA ASP A 70 1.89 8.12 -11.03
C ASP A 70 1.90 8.38 -9.52
N LEU A 71 3.03 8.08 -8.85
CA LEU A 71 3.23 8.23 -7.40
C LEU A 71 3.88 9.57 -7.01
N LYS A 72 4.26 10.41 -7.96
CA LYS A 72 5.03 11.66 -7.70
C LYS A 72 4.38 12.64 -6.71
N ASN A 73 3.04 12.64 -6.62
CA ASN A 73 2.28 13.60 -5.82
C ASN A 73 1.57 12.95 -4.61
N VAL A 74 2.06 11.80 -4.15
CA VAL A 74 1.51 11.17 -2.93
C VAL A 74 2.19 11.71 -1.69
N ASP A 75 1.46 11.77 -0.58
CA ASP A 75 2.00 12.22 0.72
C ASP A 75 2.75 11.10 1.44
N LEU A 76 2.30 9.87 1.24
CA LEU A 76 2.83 8.68 1.90
C LEU A 76 2.93 7.52 0.90
N VAL A 77 4.08 6.85 0.89
CA VAL A 77 4.26 5.55 0.24
C VAL A 77 4.42 4.49 1.32
N ILE A 78 3.70 3.38 1.18
CA ILE A 78 3.91 2.18 2.00
C ILE A 78 4.54 1.10 1.11
N GLU A 79 5.83 0.87 1.30
CA GLU A 79 6.57 -0.17 0.59
C GLU A 79 6.33 -1.51 1.28
N ALA A 80 5.78 -2.47 0.53
CA ALA A 80 5.42 -3.80 1.03
C ALA A 80 5.83 -4.92 0.05
N VAL A 81 6.97 -4.72 -0.65
CA VAL A 81 7.56 -5.73 -1.55
C VAL A 81 8.24 -6.86 -0.75
N ASN A 82 8.77 -7.86 -1.45
CA ASN A 82 9.44 -8.99 -0.83
C ASN A 82 10.56 -8.54 0.14
N GLU A 83 10.77 -9.32 1.20
CA GLU A 83 11.78 -9.08 2.24
C GLU A 83 13.19 -9.45 1.71
N ASP A 84 13.61 -8.71 0.69
CA ASP A 84 14.90 -8.83 0.00
C ASP A 84 15.52 -7.44 -0.11
N ILE A 85 16.78 -7.31 0.32
CA ILE A 85 17.42 -6.00 0.42
C ILE A 85 17.67 -5.35 -0.94
N GLU A 86 18.00 -6.13 -1.97
CA GLU A 86 18.26 -5.59 -3.31
C GLU A 86 16.97 -5.17 -4.00
N VAL A 87 15.88 -5.93 -3.78
CA VAL A 87 14.55 -5.56 -4.25
C VAL A 87 14.10 -4.25 -3.60
N LYS A 88 14.20 -4.14 -2.26
CA LYS A 88 13.82 -2.93 -1.53
C LYS A 88 14.69 -1.74 -1.91
N LYS A 89 16.00 -1.92 -2.06
CA LYS A 89 16.92 -0.89 -2.55
C LYS A 89 16.50 -0.33 -3.90
N SER A 90 16.22 -1.22 -4.88
CA SER A 90 15.76 -0.81 -6.21
C SER A 90 14.47 0.00 -6.16
N VAL A 91 13.49 -0.44 -5.35
CA VAL A 91 12.22 0.26 -5.17
C VAL A 91 12.43 1.61 -4.50
N LEU A 92 13.19 1.67 -3.40
CA LEU A 92 13.46 2.92 -2.67
C LEU A 92 14.20 3.94 -3.54
N GLN A 93 15.19 3.50 -4.33
CA GLN A 93 15.89 4.38 -5.27
C GLN A 93 14.98 4.90 -6.39
N SER A 94 14.02 4.10 -6.83
CA SER A 94 13.03 4.53 -7.82
C SER A 94 12.06 5.56 -7.23
N LEU A 95 11.61 5.36 -6.01
CA LEU A 95 10.74 6.30 -5.29
C LEU A 95 11.48 7.61 -4.95
N ASP A 96 12.73 7.53 -4.51
CA ASP A 96 13.58 8.70 -4.18
C ASP A 96 13.75 9.66 -5.37
N LYS A 97 13.75 9.14 -6.60
CA LYS A 97 13.88 9.95 -7.81
C LYS A 97 12.60 10.71 -8.19
N ILE A 98 11.42 10.20 -7.79
CA ILE A 98 10.14 10.72 -8.30
C ILE A 98 9.29 11.37 -7.22
N CYS A 99 9.39 10.93 -5.97
CA CYS A 99 8.61 11.48 -4.86
C CYS A 99 9.08 12.87 -4.48
N GLN A 100 8.14 13.67 -3.96
CA GLN A 100 8.45 15.00 -3.46
C GLN A 100 9.28 14.93 -2.17
N PRO A 101 10.09 15.96 -1.84
CA PRO A 101 10.92 15.97 -0.63
C PRO A 101 10.15 15.81 0.69
N GLN A 102 8.86 16.13 0.71
CA GLN A 102 7.97 15.97 1.88
C GLN A 102 7.28 14.61 1.94
N THR A 103 7.33 13.80 0.87
CA THR A 103 6.72 12.47 0.86
C THR A 103 7.40 11.56 1.87
N ILE A 104 6.62 10.93 2.73
CA ILE A 104 7.12 9.90 3.66
C ILE A 104 7.11 8.55 2.96
N ILE A 105 8.20 7.81 3.05
CA ILE A 105 8.31 6.45 2.53
C ILE A 105 8.43 5.49 3.70
N ALA A 106 7.36 4.76 3.99
CA ALA A 106 7.28 3.80 5.07
C ALA A 106 7.57 2.39 4.53
N THR A 107 8.67 1.77 4.95
CA THR A 107 8.96 0.38 4.60
C THR A 107 8.31 -0.58 5.59
N ASN A 108 7.65 -1.62 5.08
CA ASN A 108 7.00 -2.67 5.89
C ASN A 108 7.95 -3.84 6.16
N THR A 109 9.24 -3.58 6.29
CA THR A 109 10.20 -4.63 6.66
C THR A 109 9.95 -5.13 8.08
N SER A 110 10.21 -6.42 8.31
CA SER A 110 10.17 -7.03 9.65
C SER A 110 11.56 -7.25 10.24
N SER A 111 12.61 -7.27 9.41
CA SER A 111 13.93 -7.72 9.82
C SER A 111 15.10 -6.87 9.29
N LEU A 112 14.91 -6.15 8.19
CA LEU A 112 15.98 -5.35 7.58
C LEU A 112 16.18 -4.04 8.33
N SER A 113 17.44 -3.59 8.39
CA SER A 113 17.79 -2.31 9.02
C SER A 113 17.21 -1.12 8.25
N ILE A 114 16.35 -0.34 8.92
CA ILE A 114 15.77 0.88 8.36
C ILE A 114 16.87 1.88 7.99
N THR A 115 17.89 2.02 8.84
CA THR A 115 19.05 2.91 8.59
C THR A 115 19.80 2.49 7.32
N GLN A 116 19.99 1.20 7.12
CA GLN A 116 20.62 0.68 5.91
C GLN A 116 19.76 0.94 4.67
N LEU A 117 18.46 0.71 4.75
CA LEU A 117 17.53 0.99 3.64
C LEU A 117 17.52 2.49 3.31
N ALA A 118 17.50 3.36 4.31
CA ALA A 118 17.54 4.81 4.13
C ALA A 118 18.85 5.27 3.47
N SER A 119 19.99 4.63 3.75
CA SER A 119 21.27 4.98 3.15
C SER A 119 21.35 4.76 1.63
N PHE A 120 20.40 4.02 1.04
CA PHE A 120 20.31 3.83 -0.40
C PHE A 120 19.63 5.00 -1.14
N THR A 121 19.12 6.00 -0.43
CA THR A 121 18.36 7.14 -0.96
C THR A 121 19.10 8.46 -0.72
N ASN A 122 18.80 9.49 -1.50
CA ASN A 122 19.31 10.85 -1.27
C ASN A 122 18.53 11.56 -0.15
N GLY A 123 17.29 11.12 0.12
CA GLY A 123 16.42 11.64 1.17
C GLY A 123 16.25 10.68 2.36
N PRO A 124 17.32 10.27 3.10
CA PRO A 124 17.20 9.26 4.15
C PRO A 124 16.24 9.64 5.28
N LYS A 125 15.98 10.92 5.48
CA LYS A 125 15.02 11.42 6.50
C LYS A 125 13.56 11.16 6.15
N GLN A 126 13.26 10.82 4.89
CA GLN A 126 11.92 10.45 4.43
C GLN A 126 11.57 9.00 4.72
N ILE A 127 12.58 8.16 5.03
CA ILE A 127 12.42 6.72 5.22
C ILE A 127 12.11 6.42 6.67
N ILE A 128 10.97 5.76 6.90
CA ILE A 128 10.57 5.26 8.22
C ILE A 128 10.24 3.78 8.18
N GLY A 129 10.33 3.09 9.31
CA GLY A 129 9.83 1.73 9.49
C GLY A 129 8.37 1.74 9.93
N ARG A 130 7.51 1.01 9.25
CA ARG A 130 6.11 0.82 9.64
C ARG A 130 5.70 -0.63 9.37
N HIS A 131 5.77 -1.46 10.39
CA HIS A 131 5.40 -2.86 10.28
C HIS A 131 3.90 -3.07 10.51
N PHE A 132 3.23 -3.69 9.53
CA PHE A 132 1.84 -4.11 9.63
C PHE A 132 1.79 -5.62 9.90
N PHE A 133 0.95 -6.01 10.85
CA PHE A 133 0.68 -7.42 11.10
C PHE A 133 -0.34 -7.97 10.10
N ASN A 134 -0.18 -9.21 9.71
CA ASN A 134 -1.07 -9.88 8.75
C ASN A 134 -2.21 -10.60 9.49
N PRO A 135 -3.47 -10.39 9.10
CA PRO A 135 -3.97 -9.53 8.03
C PRO A 135 -4.21 -8.08 8.50
N ALA A 136 -3.59 -7.11 7.83
CA ALA A 136 -3.60 -5.70 8.23
C ALA A 136 -5.01 -5.06 8.32
N HIS A 137 -5.97 -5.56 7.56
CA HIS A 137 -7.36 -5.06 7.55
C HIS A 137 -8.22 -5.56 8.72
N ILE A 138 -7.69 -6.44 9.56
CA ILE A 138 -8.35 -6.98 10.77
C ILE A 138 -7.57 -6.57 12.03
N MET A 139 -6.25 -6.58 11.94
CA MET A 139 -5.33 -6.23 13.02
C MET A 139 -5.19 -4.71 13.12
#